data_50f9c8a8116779066da4664f1b270a88
#
_entry.id   50f9c8a8116779066da4664f1b270a88
#
_cell.length_a   1.000
_cell.length_b   1.000
_cell.length_c   1.000
_cell.angle_alpha   90.00
_cell.angle_beta   90.00
_cell.angle_gamma   90.00
#
_symmetry.space_group_name_H-M   'P 1'
#
loop_
_entity.id
_entity.type
_entity.pdbx_description
1 polymer ?
#
loop_
_entity_poly.entity_id
_entity_poly.type
_entity_poly.pdbx_seq_one_letter_code
_entity_poly.pdbx_strand_id
1 'polypeptide(L)'
;MSGVGALPNILYLTEQIFSTIMVMTVQKPRDRRPNIKGTEFMLRTISEKAMFGLKPVWRGQVKISVSDPTRTVLDMLIDPGFGGGIRSVKDMLENYLRSENINLEQLIEYGKQLGNGAAFKRLGFLLEKTAPDETEAIEQCRKRLTAGNTKLDPKLNNSKLITRWRLWVPENWKRMESVD
;
A
#
# COMPACT_ATOMS: atom_id res chain seq x y z
N MET A 1 -11.41 -3.76 -24.54
CA MET A 1 -10.43 -2.72 -24.20
C MET A 1 -10.14 -2.84 -22.71
N SER A 2 -8.96 -3.30 -22.36
CA SER A 2 -8.56 -3.63 -21.00
C SER A 2 -8.38 -2.33 -20.20
N GLY A 3 -9.15 -2.17 -19.11
CA GLY A 3 -9.00 -1.05 -18.21
C GLY A 3 -7.62 -1.07 -17.55
N VAL A 4 -6.80 -0.10 -17.91
CA VAL A 4 -5.51 0.15 -17.28
C VAL A 4 -5.76 1.05 -16.09
N GLY A 5 -5.65 0.51 -14.87
CA GLY A 5 -5.70 1.29 -13.64
C GLY A 5 -4.32 1.92 -13.37
N ALA A 6 -4.18 3.21 -13.60
CA ALA A 6 -2.98 3.95 -13.22
C ALA A 6 -3.17 4.61 -11.84
N LEU A 7 -2.10 4.68 -11.05
CA LEU A 7 -2.06 5.29 -9.72
C LEU A 7 -1.58 6.77 -9.78
N PRO A 8 -2.40 7.76 -10.10
CA PRO A 8 -1.97 9.15 -9.98
C PRO A 8 -2.32 9.79 -8.62
N ASN A 9 -3.11 9.11 -7.75
CA ASN A 9 -3.56 9.71 -6.48
C ASN A 9 -2.56 9.61 -5.32
N ILE A 10 -1.40 8.99 -5.51
CA ILE A 10 -0.30 9.03 -4.54
C ILE A 10 0.16 10.47 -4.26
N LEU A 11 0.07 11.35 -5.26
CA LEU A 11 0.41 12.76 -5.15
C LEU A 11 -0.37 13.52 -4.07
N TYR A 12 -1.57 13.06 -3.68
CA TYR A 12 -2.36 13.71 -2.64
C TYR A 12 -2.00 13.25 -1.22
N LEU A 13 -1.27 12.15 -1.08
CA LEU A 13 -0.88 11.59 0.22
C LEU A 13 0.58 11.92 0.58
N THR A 14 1.35 12.45 -0.37
CA THR A 14 2.76 12.81 -0.17
C THR A 14 3.21 13.83 -1.22
N GLU A 15 4.15 14.70 -0.87
CA GLU A 15 4.83 15.62 -1.80
C GLU A 15 5.91 14.92 -2.65
N GLN A 16 6.13 13.61 -2.46
CA GLN A 16 7.13 12.86 -3.21
C GLN A 16 6.71 12.67 -4.67
N ILE A 17 7.59 13.04 -5.58
CA ILE A 17 7.43 12.79 -7.02
C ILE A 17 7.90 11.36 -7.30
N PHE A 18 6.96 10.47 -7.62
CA PHE A 18 7.29 9.12 -8.09
C PHE A 18 7.60 9.16 -9.58
N SER A 19 8.80 8.73 -9.94
CA SER A 19 9.24 8.61 -11.34
C SER A 19 8.57 7.43 -12.08
N THR A 20 7.99 6.49 -11.35
CA THR A 20 7.41 5.25 -11.88
C THR A 20 5.90 5.19 -11.64
N ILE A 21 5.13 4.97 -12.71
CA ILE A 21 3.67 4.80 -12.63
C ILE A 21 3.35 3.32 -12.45
N MET A 22 2.64 3.00 -11.34
CA MET A 22 2.15 1.65 -11.11
C MET A 22 0.85 1.41 -11.87
N VAL A 23 0.79 0.29 -12.60
CA VAL A 23 -0.39 -0.12 -13.38
C VAL A 23 -0.79 -1.54 -13.00
N MET A 24 -2.05 -1.72 -12.62
CA MET A 24 -2.63 -3.04 -12.40
C MET A 24 -3.32 -3.53 -13.68
N THR A 25 -3.13 -4.79 -14.00
CA THR A 25 -3.72 -5.42 -15.19
C THR A 25 -4.16 -6.85 -14.87
N VAL A 26 -5.24 -7.30 -15.49
CA VAL A 26 -5.68 -8.70 -15.42
C VAL A 26 -4.96 -9.58 -16.45
N GLN A 27 -4.40 -8.95 -17.48
CA GLN A 27 -3.65 -9.66 -18.53
C GLN A 27 -2.16 -9.66 -18.20
N LYS A 28 -1.50 -10.78 -18.42
CA LYS A 28 -0.04 -10.88 -18.24
C LYS A 28 0.67 -10.03 -19.29
N PRO A 29 1.38 -8.96 -18.89
CA PRO A 29 2.12 -8.12 -19.83
C PRO A 29 3.35 -8.87 -20.37
N ARG A 30 3.77 -8.53 -21.59
CA ARG A 30 5.03 -9.03 -22.16
C ARG A 30 6.23 -8.42 -21.44
N ASP A 31 6.16 -7.12 -21.19
CA ASP A 31 7.13 -6.38 -20.39
C ASP A 31 6.46 -5.86 -19.12
N ARG A 32 7.10 -6.09 -17.98
CA ARG A 32 6.59 -5.63 -16.67
C ARG A 32 7.05 -4.22 -16.29
N ARG A 33 8.04 -3.68 -16.99
CA ARG A 33 8.62 -2.36 -16.73
C ARG A 33 8.87 -1.58 -18.02
N PRO A 34 7.82 -1.34 -18.81
CA PRO A 34 8.01 -0.57 -20.04
C PRO A 34 8.32 0.90 -19.73
N ASN A 35 9.22 1.48 -20.52
CA ASN A 35 9.42 2.92 -20.59
C ASN A 35 8.67 3.47 -21.81
N ILE A 36 7.70 4.33 -21.57
CA ILE A 36 6.88 4.92 -22.62
C ILE A 36 7.09 6.44 -22.61
N LYS A 37 7.71 6.96 -23.64
CA LYS A 37 8.02 8.40 -23.79
C LYS A 37 8.75 9.00 -22.58
N GLY A 38 9.73 8.27 -22.03
CA GLY A 38 10.51 8.69 -20.88
C GLY A 38 9.86 8.44 -19.51
N THR A 39 8.62 7.97 -19.48
CA THR A 39 7.94 7.59 -18.24
C THR A 39 8.06 6.09 -17.98
N GLU A 40 8.59 5.74 -16.83
CA GLU A 40 8.65 4.34 -16.39
C GLU A 40 7.31 3.88 -15.84
N PHE A 41 6.89 2.69 -16.29
CA PHE A 41 5.71 2.02 -15.76
C PHE A 41 6.12 0.72 -15.08
N MET A 42 5.41 0.36 -14.02
CA MET A 42 5.51 -0.96 -13.40
C MET A 42 4.16 -1.64 -13.49
N LEU A 43 4.07 -2.71 -14.28
CA LEU A 43 2.84 -3.46 -14.49
C LEU A 43 2.77 -4.66 -13.54
N ARG A 44 1.67 -4.75 -12.80
CA ARG A 44 1.38 -5.87 -11.91
C ARG A 44 0.12 -6.60 -12.38
N THR A 45 0.25 -7.91 -12.59
CA THR A 45 -0.92 -8.75 -12.89
C THR A 45 -1.65 -9.07 -11.60
N ILE A 46 -2.96 -8.82 -11.59
CA ILE A 46 -3.87 -9.16 -10.50
C ILE A 46 -5.06 -9.95 -11.06
N SER A 47 -5.81 -10.63 -10.21
CA SER A 47 -7.05 -11.28 -10.62
C SER A 47 -8.17 -10.26 -10.86
N GLU A 48 -9.17 -10.63 -11.67
CA GLU A 48 -10.35 -9.78 -11.87
C GLU A 48 -11.06 -9.45 -10.55
N LYS A 49 -11.13 -10.41 -9.63
CA LYS A 49 -11.70 -10.22 -8.28
C LYS A 49 -10.96 -9.19 -7.44
N ALA A 50 -9.69 -8.92 -7.76
CA ALA A 50 -8.87 -7.91 -7.11
C ALA A 50 -8.97 -6.52 -7.76
N MET A 51 -9.74 -6.38 -8.85
CA MET A 51 -9.94 -5.14 -9.59
C MET A 51 -11.14 -4.36 -9.00
N PHE A 52 -10.95 -3.78 -7.81
CA PHE A 52 -11.94 -2.97 -7.10
C PHE A 52 -11.26 -1.77 -6.41
N GLY A 53 -12.03 -0.89 -5.77
CA GLY A 53 -11.51 0.34 -5.15
C GLY A 53 -10.96 1.31 -6.19
N LEU A 54 -11.65 1.42 -7.33
CA LEU A 54 -11.24 2.24 -8.45
C LEU A 54 -12.24 3.39 -8.67
N LYS A 55 -11.71 4.58 -8.97
CA LYS A 55 -12.48 5.76 -9.35
C LYS A 55 -12.16 6.14 -10.80
N PRO A 56 -13.17 6.53 -11.60
CA PRO A 56 -12.90 7.06 -12.92
C PRO A 56 -12.35 8.48 -12.85
N VAL A 57 -11.26 8.72 -13.57
CA VAL A 57 -10.66 10.05 -13.75
C VAL A 57 -10.59 10.34 -15.25
N TRP A 58 -11.04 11.52 -15.64
CA TRP A 58 -10.96 11.96 -17.02
C TRP A 58 -9.66 12.74 -17.25
N ARG A 59 -8.95 12.38 -18.31
CA ARG A 59 -7.78 13.09 -18.82
C ARG A 59 -8.04 13.46 -20.28
N GLY A 60 -8.49 14.68 -20.49
CA GLY A 60 -9.06 15.08 -21.77
C GLY A 60 -10.29 14.23 -22.11
N GLN A 61 -10.25 13.51 -23.23
CA GLN A 61 -11.35 12.63 -23.68
C GLN A 61 -11.16 11.16 -23.24
N VAL A 62 -10.10 10.85 -22.50
CA VAL A 62 -9.80 9.48 -22.07
C VAL A 62 -10.21 9.28 -20.62
N LYS A 63 -11.05 8.26 -20.38
CA LYS A 63 -11.42 7.81 -19.04
C LYS A 63 -10.40 6.79 -18.53
N ILE A 64 -9.77 7.09 -17.40
CA ILE A 64 -8.78 6.25 -16.75
C ILE A 64 -9.37 5.79 -15.41
N SER A 65 -9.21 4.51 -15.06
CA SER A 65 -9.53 4.00 -13.73
C SER A 65 -8.32 4.14 -12.81
N VAL A 66 -8.53 4.77 -11.66
CA VAL A 66 -7.49 5.09 -10.68
C VAL A 66 -7.90 4.50 -9.34
N SER A 67 -6.96 3.91 -8.60
CA SER A 67 -7.25 3.45 -7.23
C SER A 67 -7.66 4.63 -6.34
N ASP A 68 -8.68 4.39 -5.52
CA ASP A 68 -9.03 5.35 -4.46
C ASP A 68 -7.92 5.40 -3.39
N PRO A 69 -7.90 6.41 -2.49
CA PRO A 69 -6.87 6.55 -1.47
C PRO A 69 -6.75 5.33 -0.55
N THR A 70 -7.87 4.75 -0.15
CA THR A 70 -7.92 3.55 0.71
C THR A 70 -7.27 2.36 0.03
N ARG A 71 -7.61 2.11 -1.25
CA ARG A 71 -7.01 1.06 -2.04
C ARG A 71 -5.51 1.30 -2.26
N THR A 72 -5.11 2.52 -2.51
CA THR A 72 -3.72 2.91 -2.70
C THR A 72 -2.88 2.57 -1.47
N VAL A 73 -3.32 2.97 -0.28
CA VAL A 73 -2.66 2.65 1.00
C VAL A 73 -2.54 1.14 1.19
N LEU A 74 -3.62 0.38 0.90
CA LEU A 74 -3.60 -1.07 1.04
C LEU A 74 -2.59 -1.73 0.10
N ASP A 75 -2.52 -1.31 -1.16
CA ASP A 75 -1.57 -1.88 -2.13
C ASP A 75 -0.11 -1.65 -1.71
N MET A 76 0.20 -0.50 -1.10
CA MET A 76 1.51 -0.21 -0.54
C MET A 76 1.81 -1.01 0.73
N LEU A 77 0.80 -1.30 1.55
CA LEU A 77 0.94 -2.21 2.70
C LEU A 77 1.17 -3.66 2.27
N ILE A 78 0.60 -4.07 1.14
CA ILE A 78 0.84 -5.39 0.54
C ILE A 78 2.28 -5.49 0.04
N ASP A 79 2.75 -4.49 -0.66
CA ASP A 79 4.11 -4.41 -1.19
C ASP A 79 4.70 -3.01 -0.97
N PRO A 80 5.49 -2.81 0.09
CA PRO A 80 6.10 -1.51 0.39
C PRO A 80 6.95 -0.93 -0.75
N GLY A 81 7.45 -1.78 -1.64
CA GLY A 81 8.20 -1.34 -2.82
C GLY A 81 7.39 -0.43 -3.76
N PHE A 82 6.07 -0.51 -3.73
CA PHE A 82 5.18 0.35 -4.52
C PHE A 82 5.15 1.78 -4.01
N GLY A 83 5.26 1.96 -2.70
CA GLY A 83 5.29 3.27 -2.06
C GLY A 83 6.71 3.83 -1.87
N GLY A 84 7.72 3.26 -2.50
CA GLY A 84 9.12 3.71 -2.30
C GLY A 84 9.80 3.14 -1.05
N GLY A 85 9.17 2.15 -0.40
CA GLY A 85 9.65 1.50 0.82
C GLY A 85 8.79 1.84 2.04
N ILE A 86 9.02 1.13 3.13
CA ILE A 86 8.13 1.19 4.29
C ILE A 86 8.10 2.55 5.00
N ARG A 87 9.15 3.36 4.89
CA ARG A 87 9.15 4.74 5.44
C ARG A 87 8.12 5.59 4.72
N SER A 88 8.21 5.67 3.40
CA SER A 88 7.23 6.40 2.59
C SER A 88 5.81 5.86 2.76
N VAL A 89 5.65 4.54 2.95
CA VAL A 89 4.35 3.92 3.24
C VAL A 89 3.81 4.38 4.60
N LYS A 90 4.68 4.50 5.63
CA LYS A 90 4.31 5.07 6.93
C LYS A 90 3.82 6.51 6.78
N ASP A 91 4.59 7.36 6.10
CA ASP A 91 4.26 8.78 5.90
C ASP A 91 2.93 8.93 5.13
N MET A 92 2.73 8.11 4.10
CA MET A 92 1.46 8.09 3.35
C MET A 92 0.29 7.59 4.20
N LEU A 93 0.49 6.60 5.07
CA LEU A 93 -0.53 6.17 6.02
C LEU A 93 -0.89 7.29 6.99
N GLU A 94 0.09 8.00 7.54
CA GLU A 94 -0.15 9.16 8.43
C GLU A 94 -0.92 10.28 7.72
N ASN A 95 -0.55 10.59 6.47
CA ASN A 95 -1.29 11.56 5.67
C ASN A 95 -2.72 11.10 5.36
N TYR A 96 -2.90 9.80 5.07
CA TYR A 96 -4.22 9.23 4.89
C TYR A 96 -5.08 9.33 6.15
N LEU A 97 -4.52 9.04 7.33
CA LEU A 97 -5.20 9.14 8.62
C LEU A 97 -5.64 10.57 8.97
N ARG A 98 -4.94 11.59 8.44
CA ARG A 98 -5.29 13.01 8.61
C ARG A 98 -6.18 13.56 7.50
N SER A 99 -6.43 12.79 6.46
CA SER A 99 -7.18 13.24 5.27
C SER A 99 -8.68 13.11 5.45
N GLU A 100 -9.45 13.90 4.69
CA GLU A 100 -10.90 13.76 4.60
C GLU A 100 -11.35 12.41 3.97
N ASN A 101 -10.42 11.70 3.35
CA ASN A 101 -10.68 10.40 2.72
C ASN A 101 -10.44 9.22 3.66
N ILE A 102 -10.18 9.45 4.94
CA ILE A 102 -9.97 8.38 5.93
C ILE A 102 -11.20 7.47 6.00
N ASN A 103 -10.97 6.18 5.86
CA ASN A 103 -11.98 5.15 6.06
C ASN A 103 -11.30 3.84 6.44
N LEU A 104 -11.01 3.67 7.75
CA LEU A 104 -10.33 2.48 8.27
C LEU A 104 -11.18 1.22 8.16
N GLU A 105 -12.50 1.33 8.27
CA GLU A 105 -13.41 0.20 8.08
C GLU A 105 -13.29 -0.33 6.64
N GLN A 106 -13.34 0.56 5.64
CA GLN A 106 -13.15 0.20 4.24
C GLN A 106 -11.77 -0.37 3.97
N LEU A 107 -10.72 0.16 4.62
CA LEU A 107 -9.34 -0.33 4.49
C LEU A 107 -9.24 -1.79 4.97
N ILE A 108 -9.86 -2.11 6.11
CA ILE A 108 -9.95 -3.46 6.65
C ILE A 108 -10.75 -4.37 5.71
N GLU A 109 -11.89 -3.90 5.20
CA GLU A 109 -12.73 -4.68 4.29
C GLU A 109 -12.02 -4.99 2.97
N TYR A 110 -11.35 -4.02 2.39
CA TYR A 110 -10.50 -4.23 1.21
C TYR A 110 -9.38 -5.24 1.47
N GLY A 111 -8.76 -5.17 2.66
CA GLY A 111 -7.76 -6.13 3.10
C GLY A 111 -8.30 -7.56 3.19
N LYS A 112 -9.52 -7.75 3.69
CA LYS A 112 -10.22 -9.04 3.71
C LYS A 112 -10.46 -9.56 2.30
N GLN A 113 -10.98 -8.71 1.43
CA GLN A 113 -11.30 -9.09 0.05
C GLN A 113 -10.05 -9.53 -0.73
N LEU A 114 -8.89 -8.89 -0.48
CA LEU A 114 -7.61 -9.29 -1.09
C LEU A 114 -6.97 -10.52 -0.41
N GLY A 115 -7.38 -10.84 0.82
CA GLY A 115 -6.88 -12.00 1.55
C GLY A 115 -5.38 -11.95 1.88
N ASN A 116 -4.80 -10.74 2.02
CA ASN A 116 -3.35 -10.57 2.22
C ASN A 116 -2.98 -10.34 3.69
N GLY A 117 -2.53 -11.41 4.38
CA GLY A 117 -2.14 -11.34 5.78
C GLY A 117 -0.92 -10.45 6.06
N ALA A 118 -0.04 -10.22 5.08
CA ALA A 118 1.11 -9.33 5.26
C ALA A 118 0.68 -7.86 5.42
N ALA A 119 -0.38 -7.46 4.71
CA ALA A 119 -0.95 -6.12 4.84
C ALA A 119 -1.47 -5.85 6.26
N PHE A 120 -2.21 -6.81 6.85
CA PHE A 120 -2.71 -6.66 8.22
C PHE A 120 -1.60 -6.61 9.28
N LYS A 121 -0.50 -7.37 9.08
CA LYS A 121 0.66 -7.32 9.97
C LYS A 121 1.33 -5.96 9.95
N ARG A 122 1.54 -5.40 8.76
CA ARG A 122 2.14 -4.07 8.58
C ARG A 122 1.20 -2.96 9.04
N LEU A 123 -0.07 -3.01 8.65
CA LEU A 123 -1.07 -2.02 9.05
C LEU A 123 -1.19 -1.94 10.58
N GLY A 124 -1.42 -3.07 11.24
CA GLY A 124 -1.57 -3.10 12.69
C GLY A 124 -0.32 -2.62 13.42
N PHE A 125 0.87 -3.03 12.96
CA PHE A 125 2.13 -2.56 13.51
C PHE A 125 2.31 -1.04 13.36
N LEU A 126 1.99 -0.49 12.18
CA LEU A 126 2.11 0.95 11.91
C LEU A 126 1.07 1.72 12.71
N LEU A 127 -0.20 1.29 12.76
CA LEU A 127 -1.25 1.94 13.54
C LEU A 127 -0.89 2.01 15.04
N GLU A 128 -0.36 0.93 15.63
CA GLU A 128 0.13 0.97 17.03
C GLU A 128 1.17 2.07 17.28
N LYS A 129 1.86 2.54 16.23
CA LYS A 129 2.91 3.54 16.32
C LYS A 129 2.44 4.95 16.02
N THR A 130 1.58 5.08 15.01
CA THR A 130 1.19 6.38 14.45
C THR A 130 -0.18 6.86 14.92
N ALA A 131 -1.06 5.94 15.27
CA ALA A 131 -2.43 6.21 15.71
C ALA A 131 -2.89 5.15 16.73
N PRO A 132 -2.30 5.10 17.95
CA PRO A 132 -2.60 4.08 18.95
C PRO A 132 -4.05 4.12 19.44
N ASP A 133 -4.74 5.23 19.27
CA ASP A 133 -6.15 5.42 19.65
C ASP A 133 -7.11 4.69 18.70
N GLU A 134 -6.65 4.27 17.50
CA GLU A 134 -7.41 3.48 16.54
C GLU A 134 -7.50 2.00 16.97
N THR A 135 -7.95 1.79 18.20
CA THR A 135 -7.93 0.49 18.90
C THR A 135 -8.73 -0.58 18.17
N GLU A 136 -9.89 -0.21 17.60
CA GLU A 136 -10.74 -1.16 16.84
C GLU A 136 -10.04 -1.64 15.58
N ALA A 137 -9.46 -0.74 14.78
CA ALA A 137 -8.73 -1.10 13.57
C ALA A 137 -7.51 -1.97 13.88
N ILE A 138 -6.78 -1.65 14.96
CA ILE A 138 -5.64 -2.44 15.45
C ILE A 138 -6.09 -3.86 15.80
N GLU A 139 -7.20 -4.00 16.55
CA GLU A 139 -7.74 -5.30 16.94
C GLU A 139 -8.25 -6.10 15.73
N GLN A 140 -8.89 -5.44 14.76
CA GLN A 140 -9.30 -6.04 13.51
C GLN A 140 -8.10 -6.60 12.72
N CYS A 141 -6.96 -5.88 12.74
CA CYS A 141 -5.71 -6.39 12.16
C CYS A 141 -5.20 -7.63 12.89
N ARG A 142 -5.23 -7.64 14.24
CA ARG A 142 -4.80 -8.79 15.06
C ARG A 142 -5.59 -10.05 14.76
N LYS A 143 -6.91 -9.94 14.67
CA LYS A 143 -7.80 -11.07 14.36
C LYS A 143 -7.52 -11.70 12.99
N ARG A 144 -6.78 -11.01 12.10
CA ARG A 144 -6.46 -11.44 10.72
C ARG A 144 -5.01 -11.83 10.50
N LEU A 145 -4.26 -12.00 11.57
CA LEU A 145 -2.88 -12.47 11.46
C LEU A 145 -2.82 -13.90 10.94
N THR A 146 -2.23 -14.05 9.77
CA THR A 146 -1.94 -15.38 9.18
C THR A 146 -0.73 -16.01 9.85
N ALA A 147 -0.60 -17.35 9.73
CA ALA A 147 0.58 -18.09 10.15
C ALA A 147 1.85 -17.58 9.43
N GLY A 148 3.02 -17.86 10.03
CA GLY A 148 4.32 -17.43 9.50
C GLY A 148 4.64 -15.96 9.78
N ASN A 149 5.90 -15.59 9.55
CA ASN A 149 6.40 -14.24 9.74
C ASN A 149 6.53 -13.51 8.40
N THR A 150 6.39 -12.20 8.42
CA THR A 150 6.53 -11.33 7.26
C THR A 150 7.63 -10.29 7.54
N LYS A 151 8.34 -9.82 6.54
CA LYS A 151 9.24 -8.68 6.65
C LYS A 151 8.45 -7.37 6.57
N LEU A 152 8.79 -6.40 7.41
CA LEU A 152 8.20 -5.06 7.35
C LEU A 152 8.48 -4.43 5.98
N ASP A 153 9.73 -4.46 5.55
CA ASP A 153 10.13 -4.14 4.18
C ASP A 153 11.10 -5.22 3.67
N PRO A 154 10.75 -5.93 2.58
CA PRO A 154 11.64 -6.96 2.03
C PRO A 154 13.02 -6.48 1.60
N LYS A 155 13.17 -5.19 1.30
CA LYS A 155 14.44 -4.58 0.85
C LYS A 155 15.38 -4.22 1.99
N LEU A 156 14.88 -4.18 3.24
CA LEU A 156 15.68 -3.82 4.41
C LEU A 156 16.24 -5.05 5.12
N ASN A 157 17.32 -4.86 5.87
CA ASN A 157 17.82 -5.86 6.81
C ASN A 157 16.89 -5.90 8.03
N ASN A 158 15.99 -6.88 8.08
CA ASN A 158 15.02 -7.06 9.14
C ASN A 158 15.53 -8.12 10.11
N SER A 159 16.11 -7.71 11.24
CA SER A 159 16.78 -8.58 12.22
C SER A 159 15.99 -8.78 13.50
N LYS A 160 14.99 -7.94 13.79
CA LYS A 160 14.21 -8.00 15.03
C LYS A 160 12.79 -8.50 14.76
N LEU A 161 12.37 -9.55 15.46
CA LEU A 161 11.00 -10.06 15.37
C LEU A 161 10.07 -9.37 16.39
N ILE A 162 9.00 -8.78 15.89
CA ILE A 162 7.88 -8.31 16.70
C ILE A 162 6.83 -9.42 16.72
N THR A 163 6.91 -10.28 17.74
CA THR A 163 6.12 -11.53 17.82
C THR A 163 4.63 -11.28 17.74
N ARG A 164 4.11 -10.25 18.45
CA ARG A 164 2.68 -9.92 18.47
C ARG A 164 2.10 -9.59 17.10
N TRP A 165 2.95 -9.14 16.14
CA TRP A 165 2.57 -8.86 14.75
C TRP A 165 3.12 -9.88 13.77
N ARG A 166 3.92 -10.86 14.24
CA ARG A 166 4.62 -11.83 13.37
C ARG A 166 5.39 -11.12 12.26
N LEU A 167 6.10 -10.04 12.64
CA LEU A 167 6.72 -9.10 11.72
C LEU A 167 8.20 -8.92 12.03
N TRP A 168 9.05 -9.22 11.07
CA TRP A 168 10.46 -8.89 11.11
C TRP A 168 10.65 -7.43 10.76
N VAL A 169 11.31 -6.66 11.62
CA VAL A 169 11.60 -5.24 11.46
C VAL A 169 13.09 -4.97 11.50
N PRO A 170 13.60 -3.87 10.94
CA PRO A 170 14.96 -3.44 11.14
C PRO A 170 15.25 -3.18 12.63
N GLU A 171 16.46 -3.51 13.09
CA GLU A 171 16.84 -3.33 14.49
C GLU A 171 16.75 -1.87 14.94
N ASN A 172 17.10 -0.96 14.06
CA ASN A 172 17.09 0.48 14.29
C ASN A 172 15.78 1.17 13.88
N TRP A 173 14.66 0.42 13.76
CA TRP A 173 13.37 0.99 13.33
C TRP A 173 12.99 2.25 14.12
N LYS A 174 13.14 2.25 15.45
CA LYS A 174 12.86 3.42 16.30
C LYS A 174 13.71 4.65 15.94
N ARG A 175 14.96 4.44 15.52
CA ARG A 175 15.88 5.50 15.11
C ARG A 175 15.54 6.04 13.72
N MET A 176 14.80 5.26 12.94
CA MET A 176 14.30 5.62 11.61
C MET A 176 12.99 6.43 11.67
N GLU A 177 12.32 6.45 12.84
CA GLU A 177 11.12 7.25 13.12
C GLU A 177 11.45 8.70 13.50
N SER A 178 12.71 9.00 13.90
CA SER A 178 13.14 10.27 14.50
C SER A 178 14.05 11.13 13.60
N VAL A 179 14.06 10.90 12.29
CA VAL A 179 14.77 11.76 11.33
C VAL A 179 13.73 12.59 10.62
N ASP A 180 13.27 13.65 11.29
CA ASP A 180 12.67 14.84 10.71
C ASP A 180 13.75 15.89 10.51
#